data_5ade1bcaf410ce721a5061a7648e378f
#
_entry.id   5ade1bcaf410ce721a5061a7648e378f
#
_cell.length_a   1.000
_cell.length_b   1.000
_cell.length_c   1.000
_cell.angle_alpha   90.00
_cell.angle_beta   90.00
_cell.angle_gamma   90.00
#
_symmetry.space_group_name_H-M   'P 1'
#
loop_
_entity.id
_entity.type
_entity.pdbx_description
1 polymer ?
#
loop_
_entity_poly.entity_id
_entity_poly.type
_entity_poly.pdbx_seq_one_letter_code
_entity_poly.pdbx_strand_id
1 'polypeptide(L)'
;MTQRRSVNWSRVLVYGLLPALALLLAIAAGLLKWKDSSIRDIDIARSESVSTARDSTNAVLTFRYDTVDHDVAATRGRLTGGFLDAYTQRTQQELIPNAKQQRVIAAARVPAAAPESVSPTRAVVLLFVNQTVRIGDAGPTDIESNVRVTLDKIGGRWLISDFDQY
;
A
#
# COMPACT_ATOMS: atom_id res chain seq x y z
N MET A 1 -56.96 -35.63 39.05
CA MET A 1 -56.73 -34.17 39.37
C MET A 1 -55.40 -33.75 38.78
N THR A 2 -55.44 -33.15 37.61
CA THR A 2 -54.25 -32.65 36.90
C THR A 2 -54.04 -31.20 37.25
N GLN A 3 -53.01 -30.93 38.08
CA GLN A 3 -52.63 -29.59 38.48
C GLN A 3 -51.95 -28.91 37.32
N ARG A 4 -52.62 -27.95 36.64
CA ARG A 4 -52.04 -27.06 35.61
C ARG A 4 -51.08 -26.11 36.34
N ARG A 5 -49.78 -26.33 36.18
CA ARG A 5 -48.75 -25.39 36.57
C ARG A 5 -48.94 -24.11 35.75
N SER A 6 -49.44 -23.06 36.36
CA SER A 6 -49.46 -21.72 35.76
C SER A 6 -48.02 -21.21 35.63
N VAL A 7 -47.50 -21.18 34.45
CA VAL A 7 -46.22 -20.55 34.16
C VAL A 7 -46.40 -19.03 34.35
N ASN A 8 -45.69 -18.44 35.30
CA ASN A 8 -45.72 -17.02 35.56
C ASN A 8 -45.01 -16.27 34.38
N TRP A 9 -45.78 -15.95 33.38
CA TRP A 9 -45.32 -15.26 32.13
C TRP A 9 -44.52 -13.99 32.40
N SER A 10 -44.85 -13.23 33.45
CA SER A 10 -44.11 -12.05 33.85
C SER A 10 -42.67 -12.35 34.32
N ARG A 11 -42.45 -13.49 34.98
CA ARG A 11 -41.09 -13.92 35.37
C ARG A 11 -40.28 -14.42 34.20
N VAL A 12 -40.89 -15.12 33.27
CA VAL A 12 -40.21 -15.56 32.03
C VAL A 12 -39.84 -14.37 31.16
N LEU A 13 -40.68 -13.33 31.07
CA LEU A 13 -40.42 -12.08 30.38
C LEU A 13 -39.25 -11.29 30.97
N VAL A 14 -39.25 -11.12 32.29
CA VAL A 14 -38.27 -10.26 32.97
C VAL A 14 -36.91 -10.96 33.12
N TYR A 15 -36.89 -12.27 33.43
CA TYR A 15 -35.64 -13.00 33.70
C TYR A 15 -35.12 -13.79 32.49
N GLY A 16 -35.91 -13.96 31.41
CA GLY A 16 -35.51 -14.67 30.21
C GLY A 16 -35.40 -13.75 28.98
N LEU A 17 -36.52 -13.10 28.62
CA LEU A 17 -36.59 -12.36 27.34
C LEU A 17 -35.79 -11.06 27.36
N LEU A 18 -35.84 -10.28 28.48
CA LEU A 18 -35.08 -9.03 28.60
C LEU A 18 -33.56 -9.23 28.53
N PRO A 19 -32.95 -10.14 29.34
CA PRO A 19 -31.51 -10.37 29.24
C PRO A 19 -31.10 -10.98 27.90
N ALA A 20 -31.94 -11.84 27.26
CA ALA A 20 -31.67 -12.36 25.93
C ALA A 20 -31.67 -11.24 24.87
N LEU A 21 -32.62 -10.30 24.93
CA LEU A 21 -32.67 -9.14 24.03
C LEU A 21 -31.48 -8.20 24.26
N ALA A 22 -31.11 -7.95 25.51
CA ALA A 22 -29.93 -7.13 25.83
C ALA A 22 -28.64 -7.76 25.29
N LEU A 23 -28.50 -9.09 25.39
CA LEU A 23 -27.36 -9.83 24.87
C LEU A 23 -27.29 -9.77 23.33
N LEU A 24 -28.42 -9.91 22.64
CA LEU A 24 -28.51 -9.74 21.18
C LEU A 24 -28.14 -8.34 20.74
N LEU A 25 -28.60 -7.31 21.45
CA LEU A 25 -28.25 -5.92 21.15
C LEU A 25 -26.75 -5.64 21.39
N ALA A 26 -26.16 -6.21 22.44
CA ALA A 26 -24.74 -6.09 22.72
C ALA A 26 -23.87 -6.77 21.63
N ILE A 27 -24.29 -7.95 21.16
CA ILE A 27 -23.63 -8.64 20.04
C ILE A 27 -23.75 -7.83 18.76
N ALA A 28 -24.95 -7.33 18.43
CA ALA A 28 -25.17 -6.50 17.26
C ALA A 28 -24.33 -5.21 17.28
N ALA A 29 -24.27 -4.52 18.43
CA ALA A 29 -23.43 -3.33 18.61
C ALA A 29 -21.93 -3.65 18.48
N GLY A 30 -21.48 -4.80 19.01
CA GLY A 30 -20.10 -5.27 18.85
C GLY A 30 -19.73 -5.55 17.39
N LEU A 31 -20.61 -6.21 16.63
CA LEU A 31 -20.42 -6.49 15.23
C LEU A 31 -20.40 -5.23 14.37
N LEU A 32 -21.27 -4.25 14.66
CA LEU A 32 -21.28 -2.95 13.97
C LEU A 32 -20.00 -2.17 14.25
N LYS A 33 -19.54 -2.14 15.48
CA LYS A 33 -18.29 -1.45 15.85
C LYS A 33 -17.06 -2.11 15.19
N TRP A 34 -17.05 -3.42 15.07
CA TRP A 34 -15.97 -4.15 14.41
C TRP A 34 -15.93 -3.84 12.89
N LYS A 35 -17.09 -3.79 12.23
CA LYS A 35 -17.18 -3.38 10.82
C LYS A 35 -16.72 -1.94 10.60
N ASP A 36 -17.08 -1.01 11.47
CA ASP A 36 -16.71 0.40 11.36
C ASP A 36 -15.18 0.59 11.52
N SER A 37 -14.54 -0.13 12.43
CA SER A 37 -13.08 -0.09 12.59
C SER A 37 -12.36 -0.64 11.35
N SER A 38 -12.85 -1.74 10.77
CA SER A 38 -12.25 -2.34 9.56
C SER A 38 -12.33 -1.42 8.34
N ILE A 39 -13.40 -0.64 8.19
CA ILE A 39 -13.53 0.33 7.08
C ILE A 39 -12.53 1.47 7.23
N ARG A 40 -12.38 2.00 8.44
CA ARG A 40 -11.40 3.07 8.72
C ARG A 40 -9.97 2.62 8.47
N ASP A 41 -9.63 1.39 8.87
CA ASP A 41 -8.30 0.83 8.66
C ASP A 41 -7.97 0.69 7.17
N ILE A 42 -8.95 0.32 6.34
CA ILE A 42 -8.80 0.25 4.88
C ILE A 42 -8.66 1.65 4.26
N ASP A 43 -9.41 2.64 4.72
CA ASP A 43 -9.31 4.02 4.19
C ASP A 43 -7.96 4.66 4.53
N ILE A 44 -7.45 4.44 5.74
CA ILE A 44 -6.11 4.85 6.14
C ILE A 44 -5.06 4.13 5.28
N ALA A 45 -5.15 2.80 5.15
CA ALA A 45 -4.25 2.01 4.34
C ALA A 45 -4.24 2.46 2.87
N ARG A 46 -5.40 2.82 2.32
CA ARG A 46 -5.55 3.36 0.96
C ARG A 46 -4.77 4.67 0.78
N SER A 47 -4.98 5.62 1.66
CA SER A 47 -4.30 6.92 1.59
C SER A 47 -2.79 6.78 1.74
N GLU A 48 -2.34 6.02 2.75
CA GLU A 48 -0.92 5.78 3.01
C GLU A 48 -0.23 5.04 1.87
N SER A 49 -0.85 3.96 1.37
CA SER A 49 -0.24 3.13 0.32
C SER A 49 -0.13 3.87 -1.00
N VAL A 50 -1.14 4.64 -1.41
CA VAL A 50 -1.10 5.44 -2.64
C VAL A 50 -0.05 6.54 -2.56
N SER A 51 0.06 7.25 -1.43
CA SER A 51 1.12 8.25 -1.22
C SER A 51 2.50 7.60 -1.27
N THR A 52 2.69 6.50 -0.54
CA THR A 52 3.98 5.78 -0.52
C THR A 52 4.33 5.20 -1.90
N ALA A 53 3.36 4.67 -2.65
CA ALA A 53 3.57 4.18 -4.01
C ALA A 53 4.11 5.30 -4.91
N ARG A 54 3.49 6.49 -4.86
CA ARG A 54 3.91 7.64 -5.64
C ARG A 54 5.34 8.09 -5.30
N ASP A 55 5.61 8.28 -4.01
CA ASP A 55 6.92 8.77 -3.54
C ASP A 55 8.03 7.74 -3.79
N SER A 56 7.74 6.47 -3.60
CA SER A 56 8.71 5.40 -3.82
C SER A 56 8.96 5.16 -5.31
N THR A 57 7.94 5.23 -6.17
CA THR A 57 8.10 5.15 -7.62
C THR A 57 8.93 6.32 -8.15
N ASN A 58 8.69 7.54 -7.67
CA ASN A 58 9.55 8.68 -8.00
C ASN A 58 11.01 8.40 -7.63
N ALA A 59 11.27 7.86 -6.44
CA ALA A 59 12.63 7.55 -5.99
C ALA A 59 13.29 6.43 -6.81
N VAL A 60 12.53 5.38 -7.19
CA VAL A 60 13.04 4.27 -8.02
C VAL A 60 13.48 4.75 -9.41
N LEU A 61 12.75 5.71 -9.99
CA LEU A 61 12.92 6.16 -11.36
C LEU A 61 13.70 7.49 -11.50
N THR A 62 14.06 8.12 -10.39
CA THR A 62 14.82 9.38 -10.38
C THR A 62 16.24 9.15 -9.90
N PHE A 63 17.22 9.50 -10.71
CA PHE A 63 18.63 9.45 -10.36
C PHE A 63 19.46 10.40 -11.22
N ARG A 64 20.64 10.73 -10.74
CA ARG A 64 21.63 11.53 -11.46
C ARG A 64 22.97 10.80 -11.44
N TYR A 65 23.71 10.85 -12.53
CA TYR A 65 25.01 10.19 -12.65
C TYR A 65 26.02 10.56 -11.56
N ASP A 66 25.95 11.81 -11.07
CA ASP A 66 26.85 12.36 -10.03
C ASP A 66 26.45 11.92 -8.60
N THR A 67 25.19 11.54 -8.36
CA THR A 67 24.66 11.11 -7.05
C THR A 67 24.07 9.69 -7.08
N VAL A 68 24.19 8.95 -8.18
CA VAL A 68 23.50 7.67 -8.41
C VAL A 68 23.73 6.63 -7.30
N ASP A 69 24.94 6.56 -6.72
CA ASP A 69 25.22 5.63 -5.63
C ASP A 69 24.39 5.96 -4.39
N HIS A 70 24.28 7.26 -4.07
CA HIS A 70 23.47 7.74 -2.95
C HIS A 70 21.97 7.56 -3.22
N ASP A 71 21.51 7.89 -4.43
CA ASP A 71 20.10 7.82 -4.82
C ASP A 71 19.60 6.37 -4.77
N VAL A 72 20.41 5.43 -5.30
CA VAL A 72 20.13 3.99 -5.22
C VAL A 72 20.12 3.50 -3.78
N ALA A 73 21.10 3.89 -2.96
CA ALA A 73 21.17 3.48 -1.56
C ALA A 73 19.94 3.97 -0.75
N ALA A 74 19.52 5.21 -0.96
CA ALA A 74 18.32 5.76 -0.32
C ALA A 74 17.03 5.08 -0.76
N THR A 75 16.95 4.68 -2.03
CA THR A 75 15.78 3.99 -2.61
C THR A 75 15.61 2.59 -2.04
N ARG A 76 16.69 1.85 -1.78
CA ARG A 76 16.65 0.49 -1.21
C ARG A 76 15.85 0.40 0.10
N GLY A 77 15.86 1.44 0.92
CA GLY A 77 15.09 1.52 2.16
C GLY A 77 13.57 1.62 1.96
N ARG A 78 13.09 1.76 0.71
CA ARG A 78 11.68 1.80 0.31
C ARG A 78 11.18 0.49 -0.28
N LEU A 79 12.07 -0.50 -0.44
CA LEU A 79 11.82 -1.77 -1.12
C LEU A 79 11.89 -2.94 -0.15
N THR A 80 11.31 -4.07 -0.53
CA THR A 80 11.33 -5.30 0.25
C THR A 80 11.25 -6.55 -0.64
N GLY A 81 11.54 -7.71 -0.06
CA GLY A 81 11.41 -9.02 -0.71
C GLY A 81 12.24 -9.17 -1.97
N GLY A 82 11.77 -9.98 -2.91
CA GLY A 82 12.48 -10.27 -4.15
C GLY A 82 12.74 -9.05 -5.02
N PHE A 83 11.90 -8.02 -4.94
CA PHE A 83 12.12 -6.78 -5.68
C PHE A 83 13.33 -6.00 -5.13
N LEU A 84 13.55 -5.96 -3.83
CA LEU A 84 14.75 -5.36 -3.24
C LEU A 84 16.03 -6.04 -3.74
N ASP A 85 16.03 -7.38 -3.82
CA ASP A 85 17.18 -8.13 -4.28
C ASP A 85 17.46 -7.89 -5.76
N ALA A 86 16.43 -7.98 -6.60
CA ALA A 86 16.52 -7.73 -8.04
C ALA A 86 16.95 -6.28 -8.35
N TYR A 87 16.35 -5.30 -7.65
CA TYR A 87 16.72 -3.90 -7.77
C TYR A 87 18.19 -3.66 -7.38
N THR A 88 18.62 -4.25 -6.27
CA THR A 88 20.01 -4.11 -5.79
C THR A 88 20.98 -4.67 -6.80
N GLN A 89 20.74 -5.88 -7.31
CA GLN A 89 21.60 -6.52 -8.29
C GLN A 89 21.65 -5.71 -9.60
N ARG A 90 20.50 -5.36 -10.16
CA ARG A 90 20.43 -4.63 -11.43
C ARG A 90 21.05 -3.24 -11.34
N THR A 91 20.81 -2.51 -10.26
CA THR A 91 21.39 -1.18 -10.09
C THR A 91 22.91 -1.21 -9.96
N GLN A 92 23.47 -2.19 -9.25
CA GLN A 92 24.92 -2.32 -9.11
C GLN A 92 25.60 -2.78 -10.40
N GLN A 93 25.00 -3.72 -11.12
CA GLN A 93 25.62 -4.29 -12.32
C GLN A 93 25.43 -3.43 -13.57
N GLU A 94 24.31 -2.76 -13.71
CA GLU A 94 23.92 -2.08 -14.94
C GLU A 94 23.72 -0.57 -14.74
N LEU A 95 22.84 -0.16 -13.83
CA LEU A 95 22.39 1.23 -13.74
C LEU A 95 23.54 2.17 -13.36
N ILE A 96 24.24 1.90 -12.26
CA ILE A 96 25.30 2.75 -11.74
C ILE A 96 26.44 2.93 -12.76
N PRO A 97 27.05 1.87 -13.33
CA PRO A 97 28.12 2.04 -14.30
C PRO A 97 27.63 2.76 -15.57
N ASN A 98 26.46 2.41 -16.11
CA ASN A 98 25.92 3.04 -17.30
C ASN A 98 25.58 4.53 -17.06
N ALA A 99 24.97 4.85 -15.91
CA ALA A 99 24.62 6.22 -15.59
C ALA A 99 25.86 7.11 -15.50
N LYS A 100 26.93 6.64 -14.87
CA LYS A 100 28.20 7.37 -14.76
C LYS A 100 28.90 7.52 -16.10
N GLN A 101 28.98 6.43 -16.87
CA GLN A 101 29.67 6.43 -18.17
C GLN A 101 29.00 7.36 -19.19
N GLN A 102 27.66 7.32 -19.25
CA GLN A 102 26.90 8.08 -20.25
C GLN A 102 26.40 9.42 -19.70
N ARG A 103 26.69 9.75 -18.44
CA ARG A 103 26.23 10.98 -17.76
C ARG A 103 24.71 11.12 -17.80
N VAL A 104 24.00 10.03 -17.43
CA VAL A 104 22.55 9.97 -17.46
C VAL A 104 21.95 10.73 -16.27
N ILE A 105 20.93 11.53 -16.55
CA ILE A 105 20.03 12.14 -15.57
C ILE A 105 18.62 11.69 -15.90
N ALA A 106 17.94 11.08 -14.95
CA ALA A 106 16.54 10.70 -15.04
C ALA A 106 15.75 11.37 -13.92
N ALA A 107 14.64 12.00 -14.28
CA ALA A 107 13.71 12.63 -13.34
C ALA A 107 12.29 12.13 -13.62
N ALA A 108 11.69 11.45 -12.68
CA ALA A 108 10.33 10.95 -12.79
C ALA A 108 9.33 11.84 -12.06
N ARG A 109 8.11 11.86 -12.57
CA ARG A 109 6.95 12.47 -11.93
C ARG A 109 5.77 11.53 -12.07
N VAL A 110 4.98 11.38 -11.02
CA VAL A 110 3.75 10.58 -10.99
C VAL A 110 2.55 11.53 -10.94
N PRO A 111 1.98 11.94 -12.07
CA PRO A 111 0.83 12.85 -12.11
C PRO A 111 -0.44 12.21 -11.56
N ALA A 112 -0.62 10.90 -11.75
CA ALA A 112 -1.80 10.19 -11.29
C ALA A 112 -1.44 8.83 -10.69
N ALA A 113 -2.18 8.45 -9.64
CA ALA A 113 -2.09 7.15 -9.00
C ALA A 113 -3.47 6.72 -8.52
N ALA A 114 -3.84 5.46 -8.75
CA ALA A 114 -5.11 4.87 -8.33
C ALA A 114 -4.89 3.51 -7.69
N PRO A 115 -5.53 3.23 -6.55
CA PRO A 115 -5.46 1.90 -5.94
C PRO A 115 -6.29 0.91 -6.75
N GLU A 116 -5.70 -0.23 -7.12
CA GLU A 116 -6.38 -1.37 -7.72
C GLU A 116 -6.98 -2.27 -6.64
N SER A 117 -6.22 -2.55 -5.59
CA SER A 117 -6.69 -3.29 -4.42
C SER A 117 -5.98 -2.82 -3.16
N VAL A 118 -6.69 -2.83 -2.03
CA VAL A 118 -6.15 -2.40 -0.74
C VAL A 118 -6.68 -3.29 0.38
N SER A 119 -5.76 -3.75 1.21
CA SER A 119 -6.00 -4.38 2.51
C SER A 119 -5.17 -3.67 3.58
N PRO A 120 -5.35 -3.95 4.87
CA PRO A 120 -4.57 -3.31 5.94
C PRO A 120 -3.06 -3.54 5.85
N THR A 121 -2.61 -4.60 5.14
CA THR A 121 -1.20 -5.00 5.07
C THR A 121 -0.63 -5.11 3.66
N ARG A 122 -1.47 -5.05 2.62
CA ARG A 122 -1.05 -5.16 1.22
C ARG A 122 -1.88 -4.27 0.33
N ALA A 123 -1.23 -3.60 -0.62
CA ALA A 123 -1.90 -2.76 -1.60
C ALA A 123 -1.29 -2.94 -2.98
N VAL A 124 -2.11 -2.84 -4.03
CA VAL A 124 -1.70 -2.74 -5.42
C VAL A 124 -2.15 -1.40 -5.95
N VAL A 125 -1.21 -0.63 -6.51
CA VAL A 125 -1.46 0.73 -7.01
C VAL A 125 -1.00 0.83 -8.45
N LEU A 126 -1.85 1.40 -9.30
CA LEU A 126 -1.54 1.77 -10.67
C LEU A 126 -1.10 3.23 -10.71
N LEU A 127 0.01 3.50 -11.39
CA LEU A 127 0.59 4.84 -11.49
C LEU A 127 0.83 5.19 -12.95
N PHE A 128 0.54 6.44 -13.31
CA PHE A 128 1.01 7.05 -14.54
C PHE A 128 2.31 7.77 -14.23
N VAL A 129 3.33 7.53 -15.04
CA VAL A 129 4.68 8.07 -14.83
C VAL A 129 5.13 8.82 -16.06
N ASN A 130 5.55 10.06 -15.86
CA ASN A 130 6.27 10.84 -16.87
C ASN A 130 7.73 10.93 -16.41
N GLN A 131 8.64 10.43 -17.20
CA GLN A 131 10.07 10.46 -16.92
C GLN A 131 10.81 11.24 -17.99
N THR A 132 11.57 12.23 -17.57
CA THR A 132 12.48 12.98 -18.45
C THR A 132 13.89 12.41 -18.29
N VAL A 133 14.47 11.93 -19.38
CA VAL A 133 15.81 11.34 -19.40
C VAL A 133 16.73 12.21 -20.29
N ARG A 134 17.93 12.52 -19.77
CA ARG A 134 18.98 13.20 -20.50
C ARG A 134 20.29 12.40 -20.45
N ILE A 135 20.91 12.19 -21.60
CA ILE A 135 22.15 11.44 -21.75
C ILE A 135 23.26 12.38 -22.24
N GLY A 136 24.25 12.59 -21.40
CA GLY A 136 25.37 13.50 -21.71
C GLY A 136 24.88 14.93 -22.04
N ASP A 137 25.30 15.43 -23.20
CA ASP A 137 24.95 16.75 -23.69
C ASP A 137 23.75 16.75 -24.67
N ALA A 138 23.08 15.58 -24.84
CA ALA A 138 21.88 15.47 -25.65
C ALA A 138 20.69 16.20 -25.02
N GLY A 139 19.72 16.57 -25.84
CA GLY A 139 18.45 17.13 -25.36
C GLY A 139 17.68 16.13 -24.50
N PRO A 140 16.79 16.62 -23.62
CA PRO A 140 15.95 15.75 -22.82
C PRO A 140 14.95 14.98 -23.71
N THR A 141 14.65 13.74 -23.30
CA THR A 141 13.62 12.90 -23.90
C THR A 141 12.59 12.58 -22.83
N ASP A 142 11.32 12.81 -23.13
CA ASP A 142 10.22 12.47 -22.25
C ASP A 142 9.67 11.09 -22.59
N ILE A 143 9.47 10.28 -21.56
CA ILE A 143 8.96 8.91 -21.62
C ILE A 143 7.73 8.82 -20.73
N GLU A 144 6.61 8.39 -21.28
CA GLU A 144 5.38 8.11 -20.54
C GLU A 144 5.23 6.59 -20.39
N SER A 145 4.86 6.15 -19.19
CA SER A 145 4.67 4.74 -18.91
C SER A 145 3.61 4.54 -17.81
N ASN A 146 3.08 3.33 -17.77
CA ASN A 146 2.22 2.86 -16.71
C ASN A 146 3.02 1.92 -15.82
N VAL A 147 2.82 2.05 -14.52
CA VAL A 147 3.50 1.21 -13.52
C VAL A 147 2.47 0.62 -12.58
N ARG A 148 2.54 -0.69 -12.37
CA ARG A 148 1.82 -1.39 -11.32
C ARG A 148 2.80 -1.68 -10.19
N VAL A 149 2.48 -1.20 -8.99
CA VAL A 149 3.31 -1.39 -7.81
C VAL A 149 2.54 -2.16 -6.77
N THR A 150 3.14 -3.24 -6.24
CA THR A 150 2.64 -3.94 -5.07
C THR A 150 3.41 -3.47 -3.84
N LEU A 151 2.69 -3.13 -2.78
CA LEU A 151 3.27 -2.72 -1.50
C LEU A 151 2.82 -3.68 -0.40
N ASP A 152 3.77 -4.03 0.47
CA ASP A 152 3.50 -4.76 1.70
C ASP A 152 3.82 -3.87 2.92
N LYS A 153 2.97 -3.93 3.95
CA LYS A 153 3.16 -3.18 5.19
C LYS A 153 3.98 -3.99 6.18
N ILE A 154 5.25 -3.63 6.36
CA ILE A 154 6.21 -4.33 7.22
C ILE A 154 6.66 -3.38 8.33
N GLY A 155 6.48 -3.79 9.58
CA GLY A 155 6.83 -2.96 10.74
C GLY A 155 6.12 -1.60 10.75
N GLY A 156 4.86 -1.54 10.26
CA GLY A 156 4.08 -0.30 10.15
C GLY A 156 4.42 0.58 8.95
N ARG A 157 5.39 0.20 8.10
CA ARG A 157 5.82 0.96 6.92
C ARG A 157 5.40 0.24 5.64
N TRP A 158 4.88 0.99 4.67
CA TRP A 158 4.62 0.48 3.33
C TRP A 158 5.92 0.44 2.52
N LEU A 159 6.26 -0.73 1.98
CA LEU A 159 7.45 -0.98 1.17
C LEU A 159 7.05 -1.65 -0.14
N ILE A 160 7.71 -1.31 -1.25
CA ILE A 160 7.46 -1.93 -2.54
C ILE A 160 8.03 -3.35 -2.55
N SER A 161 7.18 -4.34 -2.80
CA SER A 161 7.54 -5.75 -2.95
C SER A 161 7.53 -6.23 -4.39
N ASP A 162 6.89 -5.47 -5.31
CA ASP A 162 6.86 -5.78 -6.73
C ASP A 162 6.64 -4.53 -7.57
N PHE A 163 7.20 -4.48 -8.80
CA PHE A 163 7.22 -3.31 -9.65
C PHE A 163 7.21 -3.71 -11.13
N ASP A 164 6.07 -3.59 -11.78
CA ASP A 164 5.84 -3.89 -13.18
C ASP A 164 5.63 -2.60 -13.98
N GLN A 165 6.48 -2.35 -14.96
CA GLN A 165 6.37 -1.21 -15.89
C GLN A 165 5.99 -1.71 -17.28
N TYR A 166 4.99 -1.09 -17.93
CA TYR A 166 4.46 -1.47 -19.24
C TYR A 166 3.92 -0.26 -20.03
#